data_43b109b7ea730b8c94c06a360da465d5
#
_entry.id   43b109b7ea730b8c94c06a360da465d5
#
_cell.length_a   1.000
_cell.length_b   1.000
_cell.length_c   1.000
_cell.angle_alpha   90.00
_cell.angle_beta   90.00
_cell.angle_gamma   90.00
#
_symmetry.space_group_name_H-M   'P 1'
#
loop_
_entity.id
_entity.type
_entity.pdbx_description
1 polymer ?
#
loop_
_entity_poly.entity_id
_entity_poly.type
_entity_poly.pdbx_seq_one_letter_code
_entity_poly.pdbx_strand_id
1 'polypeptide(L)'
;MVITAKDLIADAAYNGKLSEDYVQLLPKFALQYEWRKGNNVYATVSKGYRSGGYNVQMFSDIITGQQAHSMVEAIKKSAEFEKYSTLIEGMIGDKMPAIPEVKDATTYKPEYSWNYEVGTHLTLWEGKLWADLAAFYMDTRDQQLSQFIGSGLGRTTINAGKSNSYGAEASLRASLTNELSLNASYGYTYATFTDYIINEADKDGNL
;
A
#
# COMPACT_ATOMS: atom_id res chain seq x y z
N MET A 1 -18.30 43.27 9.29
CA MET A 1 -16.93 42.90 8.86
C MET A 1 -17.04 42.41 7.42
N VAL A 2 -16.49 43.11 6.45
CA VAL A 2 -16.42 42.63 5.05
C VAL A 2 -14.97 42.26 4.83
N ILE A 3 -14.64 40.95 4.98
CA ILE A 3 -13.36 40.42 4.53
C ILE A 3 -13.47 40.32 3.03
N THR A 4 -12.70 41.13 2.31
CA THR A 4 -12.68 41.06 0.85
C THR A 4 -11.86 39.84 0.39
N ALA A 5 -12.23 39.25 -0.75
CA ALA A 5 -11.50 38.11 -1.30
C ALA A 5 -10.01 38.42 -1.60
N LYS A 6 -9.62 39.69 -1.66
CA LYS A 6 -8.22 40.13 -1.77
C LYS A 6 -7.40 39.90 -0.51
N ASP A 7 -8.04 39.87 0.66
CA ASP A 7 -7.36 39.68 1.96
C ASP A 7 -7.18 38.19 2.30
N LEU A 8 -7.80 37.31 1.50
CA LEU A 8 -7.78 35.85 1.64
C LEU A 8 -6.96 35.16 0.53
N ILE A 9 -5.99 35.83 -0.07
CA ILE A 9 -5.10 35.19 -1.02
C ILE A 9 -4.18 34.26 -0.23
N ALA A 10 -4.61 33.01 -0.10
CA ALA A 10 -3.72 31.92 0.23
C ALA A 10 -2.88 31.62 -1.02
N ASP A 11 -1.59 31.88 -0.95
CA ASP A 11 -0.65 31.43 -1.97
C ASP A 11 -0.45 29.90 -1.79
N ALA A 12 -1.47 29.14 -2.15
CA ALA A 12 -1.54 27.69 -2.00
C ALA A 12 -1.09 26.98 -3.27
N ALA A 13 -0.32 27.63 -4.12
CA ALA A 13 0.22 27.03 -5.32
C ALA A 13 1.48 26.23 -4.98
N TYR A 14 1.35 24.91 -4.86
CA TYR A 14 2.50 24.02 -4.84
C TYR A 14 2.99 23.78 -6.27
N ASN A 15 4.05 24.50 -6.66
CA ASN A 15 4.75 24.32 -7.92
C ASN A 15 6.07 23.59 -7.68
N GLY A 16 6.02 22.26 -7.47
CA GLY A 16 7.18 21.44 -7.23
C GLY A 16 7.18 20.18 -8.08
N LYS A 17 8.36 19.67 -8.40
CA LYS A 17 8.55 18.36 -9.00
C LYS A 17 9.05 17.40 -7.92
N LEU A 18 8.28 16.38 -7.63
CA LEU A 18 8.71 15.26 -6.80
C LEU A 18 9.22 14.15 -7.72
N SER A 19 10.37 13.61 -7.41
CA SER A 19 10.94 12.45 -8.11
C SER A 19 11.58 11.52 -7.08
N GLU A 20 11.34 10.22 -7.22
CA GLU A 20 11.98 9.18 -6.43
C GLU A 20 12.48 8.09 -7.38
N ASP A 21 13.73 7.69 -7.21
CA ASP A 21 14.35 6.62 -7.99
C ASP A 21 14.52 5.39 -7.10
N TYR A 22 14.08 4.24 -7.61
CA TYR A 22 14.19 2.97 -6.89
C TYR A 22 15.04 1.99 -7.71
N VAL A 23 16.19 1.61 -7.18
CA VAL A 23 17.01 0.54 -7.73
C VAL A 23 16.87 -0.68 -6.82
N GLN A 24 16.37 -1.79 -7.36
CA GLN A 24 16.10 -2.99 -6.58
C GLN A 24 16.73 -4.22 -7.19
N LEU A 25 17.43 -4.97 -6.34
CA LEU A 25 17.91 -6.30 -6.68
C LEU A 25 16.80 -7.31 -6.36
N LEU A 26 16.34 -8.05 -7.38
CA LEU A 26 15.27 -9.05 -7.28
C LEU A 26 15.83 -10.46 -7.59
N PRO A 27 16.55 -11.07 -6.63
CA PRO A 27 17.12 -12.38 -6.85
C PRO A 27 16.02 -13.43 -6.97
N LYS A 28 16.25 -14.37 -7.86
CA LYS A 28 15.47 -15.61 -7.98
C LYS A 28 16.45 -16.77 -8.10
N PHE A 29 16.31 -17.71 -7.17
CA PHE A 29 17.04 -18.97 -7.18
C PHE A 29 16.05 -20.11 -7.42
N ALA A 30 16.37 -21.01 -8.31
CA ALA A 30 15.56 -22.16 -8.64
C ALA A 30 16.45 -23.40 -8.74
N LEU A 31 16.00 -24.48 -8.11
CA LEU A 31 16.60 -25.78 -8.23
C LEU A 31 15.52 -26.75 -8.70
N GLN A 32 15.86 -27.57 -9.70
CA GLN A 32 14.96 -28.58 -10.23
C GLN A 32 15.73 -29.88 -10.37
N TYR A 33 15.09 -30.97 -9.99
CA TYR A 33 15.59 -32.30 -10.20
C TYR A 33 14.58 -33.14 -10.98
N GLU A 34 14.95 -33.58 -12.15
CA GLU A 34 14.15 -34.45 -13.00
C GLU A 34 14.68 -35.88 -12.89
N TRP A 35 13.87 -36.80 -12.32
CA TRP A 35 14.24 -38.20 -12.16
C TRP A 35 13.74 -39.07 -13.31
N ARG A 36 12.80 -38.56 -14.11
CA ARG A 36 12.28 -39.20 -15.31
C ARG A 36 11.69 -38.09 -16.21
N LYS A 37 11.75 -38.26 -17.49
CA LYS A 37 11.19 -37.31 -18.47
C LYS A 37 9.75 -36.93 -18.12
N GLY A 38 9.55 -35.65 -17.85
CA GLY A 38 8.24 -35.10 -17.44
C GLY A 38 7.89 -35.30 -15.97
N ASN A 39 8.83 -35.83 -15.14
CA ASN A 39 8.63 -35.96 -13.71
C ASN A 39 9.77 -35.27 -12.97
N ASN A 40 9.48 -34.19 -12.30
CA ASN A 40 10.47 -33.41 -11.58
C ASN A 40 9.93 -32.88 -10.27
N VAL A 41 10.82 -32.51 -9.39
CA VAL A 41 10.58 -31.70 -8.21
C VAL A 41 11.38 -30.40 -8.36
N TYR A 42 10.83 -29.33 -7.90
CA TYR A 42 11.53 -28.05 -7.90
C TYR A 42 11.35 -27.30 -6.57
N ALA A 43 12.30 -26.43 -6.31
CA ALA A 43 12.20 -25.45 -5.23
C ALA A 43 12.65 -24.09 -5.77
N THR A 44 11.92 -23.05 -5.41
CA THR A 44 12.27 -21.67 -5.79
C THR A 44 12.26 -20.76 -4.58
N VAL A 45 13.17 -19.80 -4.58
CA VAL A 45 13.19 -18.67 -3.65
C VAL A 45 13.32 -17.42 -4.49
N SER A 46 12.38 -16.49 -4.34
CA SER A 46 12.39 -15.26 -5.11
C SER A 46 11.98 -14.06 -4.28
N LYS A 47 12.59 -12.92 -4.59
CA LYS A 47 12.22 -11.62 -4.02
C LYS A 47 11.32 -10.89 -4.98
N GLY A 48 10.12 -10.50 -4.52
CA GLY A 48 9.19 -9.61 -5.21
C GLY A 48 9.32 -8.17 -4.72
N TYR A 49 8.80 -7.24 -5.51
CA TYR A 49 8.87 -5.82 -5.23
C TYR A 49 7.66 -5.13 -5.85
N ARG A 50 7.11 -4.18 -5.10
CA ARG A 50 6.13 -3.22 -5.58
C ARG A 50 6.68 -1.81 -5.33
N SER A 51 6.72 -0.96 -6.35
CA SER A 51 7.28 0.38 -6.24
C SER A 51 6.54 1.23 -5.22
N GLY A 52 7.26 2.12 -4.57
CA GLY A 52 6.68 3.25 -3.88
C GLY A 52 6.06 4.25 -4.85
N GLY A 53 5.45 5.27 -4.32
CA GLY A 53 4.79 6.29 -5.14
C GLY A 53 4.32 7.47 -4.30
N TYR A 54 3.34 8.19 -4.87
CA TYR A 54 2.82 9.42 -4.29
C TYR A 54 1.31 9.35 -4.08
N ASN A 55 0.87 9.83 -2.93
CA ASN A 55 -0.53 10.03 -2.58
C ASN A 55 -1.01 11.38 -3.10
N VAL A 56 -1.52 11.42 -4.32
CA VAL A 56 -1.93 12.67 -4.98
C VAL A 56 -3.02 13.40 -4.19
N GLN A 57 -3.91 12.67 -3.51
CA GLN A 57 -4.97 13.28 -2.71
C GLN A 57 -4.47 14.07 -1.50
N MET A 58 -3.30 13.73 -0.97
CA MET A 58 -2.68 14.47 0.15
C MET A 58 -2.31 15.90 -0.22
N PHE A 59 -2.09 16.21 -1.50
CA PHE A 59 -1.88 17.60 -1.95
C PHE A 59 -3.11 18.46 -1.71
N SER A 60 -4.31 17.92 -1.86
CA SER A 60 -5.54 18.65 -1.56
C SER A 60 -5.65 19.01 -0.07
N ASP A 61 -5.30 18.08 0.81
CA ASP A 61 -5.33 18.29 2.26
C ASP A 61 -4.26 19.31 2.69
N ILE A 62 -3.06 19.25 2.11
CA ILE A 62 -1.99 20.23 2.33
C ILE A 62 -2.44 21.63 1.89
N ILE A 63 -3.02 21.75 0.69
CA ILE A 63 -3.52 23.03 0.17
C ILE A 63 -4.62 23.57 1.08
N THR A 64 -5.56 22.74 1.49
CA THR A 64 -6.64 23.13 2.41
C THR A 64 -6.10 23.57 3.77
N GLY A 65 -5.11 22.86 4.30
CA GLY A 65 -4.41 23.25 5.53
C GLY A 65 -3.69 24.61 5.39
N GLN A 66 -2.99 24.82 4.30
CA GLN A 66 -2.32 26.10 4.02
C GLN A 66 -3.34 27.26 3.88
N GLN A 67 -4.48 27.02 3.23
CA GLN A 67 -5.55 28.02 3.12
C GLN A 67 -6.11 28.36 4.49
N ALA A 68 -6.37 27.37 5.34
CA ALA A 68 -6.85 27.60 6.71
C ALA A 68 -5.85 28.41 7.53
N HIS A 69 -4.55 28.09 7.46
CA HIS A 69 -3.49 28.86 8.10
C HIS A 69 -3.44 30.31 7.62
N SER A 70 -3.46 30.51 6.30
CA SER A 70 -3.42 31.85 5.70
C SER A 70 -4.64 32.69 6.12
N MET A 71 -5.80 32.05 6.20
CA MET A 71 -7.03 32.70 6.67
C MET A 71 -6.91 33.16 8.13
N VAL A 72 -6.38 32.31 9.01
CA VAL A 72 -6.16 32.66 10.41
C VAL A 72 -5.16 33.80 10.57
N GLU A 73 -4.06 33.76 9.81
CA GLU A 73 -3.07 34.82 9.84
C GLU A 73 -3.62 36.15 9.30
N ALA A 74 -4.48 36.12 8.29
CA ALA A 74 -5.16 37.32 7.79
C ALA A 74 -6.13 37.91 8.85
N ILE A 75 -6.84 37.04 9.56
CA ILE A 75 -7.71 37.44 10.67
C ILE A 75 -6.88 38.08 11.79
N LYS A 76 -5.77 37.49 12.20
CA LYS A 76 -4.88 38.01 13.23
C LYS A 76 -4.29 39.39 12.87
N LYS A 77 -4.08 39.68 11.58
CA LYS A 77 -3.58 40.97 11.09
C LYS A 77 -4.66 42.02 10.95
N SER A 78 -5.95 41.67 11.09
CA SER A 78 -7.04 42.61 10.95
C SER A 78 -7.17 43.52 12.19
N ALA A 79 -7.50 44.78 12.00
CA ALA A 79 -7.68 45.76 13.08
C ALA A 79 -8.82 45.41 14.05
N GLU A 80 -9.71 44.50 13.65
CA GLU A 80 -10.81 44.03 14.48
C GLU A 80 -10.41 42.81 15.33
N PHE A 81 -9.25 42.17 15.06
CA PHE A 81 -8.77 41.01 15.78
C PHE A 81 -8.59 41.29 17.28
N GLU A 82 -8.05 42.46 17.62
CA GLU A 82 -7.84 42.84 19.04
C GLU A 82 -9.13 42.76 19.88
N LYS A 83 -10.28 43.01 19.25
CA LYS A 83 -11.59 42.95 19.92
C LYS A 83 -12.08 41.51 20.17
N TYR A 84 -11.62 40.55 19.36
CA TYR A 84 -12.10 39.17 19.39
C TYR A 84 -10.96 38.15 19.62
N SER A 85 -9.75 38.63 19.92
CA SER A 85 -8.53 37.79 20.06
C SER A 85 -8.73 36.63 21.01
N THR A 86 -9.25 36.88 22.21
CA THR A 86 -9.47 35.86 23.24
C THR A 86 -10.48 34.78 22.78
N LEU A 87 -11.50 35.16 22.02
CA LEU A 87 -12.49 34.23 21.49
C LEU A 87 -11.90 33.38 20.34
N ILE A 88 -11.14 34.01 19.47
CA ILE A 88 -10.52 33.34 18.30
C ILE A 88 -9.38 32.42 18.76
N GLU A 89 -8.54 32.85 19.69
CA GLU A 89 -7.51 32.02 20.31
C GLU A 89 -8.11 30.82 21.04
N GLY A 90 -9.23 31.00 21.75
CA GLY A 90 -9.93 29.90 22.42
C GLY A 90 -10.58 28.90 21.45
N MET A 91 -10.96 29.35 20.25
CA MET A 91 -11.58 28.48 19.23
C MET A 91 -10.57 27.79 18.32
N ILE A 92 -9.47 28.46 17.99
CA ILE A 92 -8.52 28.00 16.98
C ILE A 92 -7.19 27.58 17.62
N GLY A 93 -6.73 28.25 18.66
CA GLY A 93 -5.53 27.99 19.47
C GLY A 93 -4.61 26.88 19.01
N ASP A 94 -4.27 25.96 19.92
CA ASP A 94 -3.42 24.81 19.67
C ASP A 94 -4.06 23.69 18.79
N LYS A 95 -5.31 23.93 18.33
CA LYS A 95 -6.05 22.95 17.51
C LYS A 95 -5.76 23.03 16.02
N MET A 96 -4.93 23.98 15.58
CA MET A 96 -4.51 24.00 14.18
C MET A 96 -3.52 22.86 13.92
N PRO A 97 -3.88 21.90 13.05
CA PRO A 97 -2.95 20.84 12.70
C PRO A 97 -1.70 21.44 12.02
N ALA A 98 -0.54 20.93 12.42
CA ALA A 98 0.70 21.30 11.74
C ALA A 98 0.56 20.94 10.25
N ILE A 99 1.05 21.82 9.37
CA ILE A 99 1.13 21.50 7.93
C ILE A 99 2.32 20.56 7.76
N PRO A 100 2.09 19.28 7.37
CA PRO A 100 3.18 18.33 7.20
C PRO A 100 4.05 18.74 6.01
N GLU A 101 5.32 18.34 6.04
CA GLU A 101 6.17 18.49 4.87
C GLU A 101 5.58 17.72 3.69
N VAL A 102 5.53 18.34 2.51
CA VAL A 102 4.87 17.76 1.33
C VAL A 102 5.45 16.40 0.98
N LYS A 103 6.75 16.24 1.04
CA LYS A 103 7.40 14.98 0.72
C LYS A 103 6.96 13.86 1.67
N ASP A 104 7.00 14.10 2.96
CA ASP A 104 6.70 13.08 3.98
C ASP A 104 5.22 12.70 4.00
N ALA A 105 4.34 13.68 3.76
CA ALA A 105 2.90 13.45 3.71
C ALA A 105 2.43 12.72 2.44
N THR A 106 3.13 12.92 1.33
CA THR A 106 2.66 12.41 0.04
C THR A 106 3.30 11.12 -0.41
N THR A 107 4.48 10.75 0.09
CA THR A 107 5.21 9.56 -0.37
C THR A 107 4.86 8.31 0.43
N TYR A 108 4.89 7.17 -0.24
CA TYR A 108 4.91 5.87 0.40
C TYR A 108 6.04 5.01 -0.17
N LYS A 109 6.61 4.17 0.70
CA LYS A 109 7.79 3.35 0.41
C LYS A 109 7.45 2.12 -0.43
N PRO A 110 8.44 1.50 -1.07
CA PRO A 110 8.29 0.21 -1.71
C PRO A 110 7.89 -0.89 -0.73
N GLU A 111 7.11 -1.85 -1.23
CA GLU A 111 6.77 -3.10 -0.57
C GLU A 111 7.65 -4.23 -1.10
N TYR A 112 8.05 -5.16 -0.25
CA TYR A 112 8.89 -6.29 -0.60
C TYR A 112 8.25 -7.60 -0.15
N SER A 113 8.38 -8.63 -0.98
CA SER A 113 7.96 -9.98 -0.64
C SER A 113 9.05 -11.00 -0.93
N TRP A 114 9.22 -11.97 -0.04
CA TRP A 114 9.98 -13.17 -0.30
C TRP A 114 9.00 -14.32 -0.50
N ASN A 115 9.09 -14.99 -1.64
CA ASN A 115 8.33 -16.18 -1.96
C ASN A 115 9.23 -17.40 -1.93
N TYR A 116 8.80 -18.41 -1.19
CA TYR A 116 9.42 -19.73 -1.08
C TYR A 116 8.40 -20.73 -1.61
N GLU A 117 8.77 -21.50 -2.60
CA GLU A 117 7.89 -22.44 -3.25
C GLU A 117 8.59 -23.76 -3.48
N VAL A 118 7.88 -24.86 -3.26
CA VAL A 118 8.28 -26.21 -3.61
C VAL A 118 7.13 -26.85 -4.38
N GLY A 119 7.47 -27.56 -5.45
CA GLY A 119 6.45 -28.19 -6.25
C GLY A 119 6.98 -29.38 -7.06
N THR A 120 6.07 -30.04 -7.72
CA THR A 120 6.37 -31.19 -8.57
C THR A 120 5.47 -31.18 -9.80
N HIS A 121 6.07 -31.54 -10.94
CA HIS A 121 5.36 -31.84 -12.16
C HIS A 121 5.45 -33.34 -12.40
N LEU A 122 4.31 -33.99 -12.60
CA LEU A 122 4.21 -35.42 -12.78
C LEU A 122 3.50 -35.77 -14.08
N THR A 123 4.09 -36.65 -14.83
CA THR A 123 3.48 -37.28 -15.99
C THR A 123 3.31 -38.76 -15.70
N LEU A 124 2.06 -39.19 -15.55
CA LEU A 124 1.66 -40.50 -15.10
C LEU A 124 0.84 -41.21 -16.19
N TRP A 125 0.60 -42.52 -16.02
CA TRP A 125 -0.25 -43.32 -16.91
C TRP A 125 0.15 -43.19 -18.37
N GLU A 126 1.43 -43.39 -18.67
CA GLU A 126 1.97 -43.32 -20.03
C GLU A 126 1.67 -41.99 -20.75
N GLY A 127 1.65 -40.89 -19.99
CA GLY A 127 1.40 -39.56 -20.53
C GLY A 127 -0.08 -39.19 -20.63
N LYS A 128 -0.97 -39.94 -20.01
CA LYS A 128 -2.42 -39.66 -20.01
C LYS A 128 -2.86 -38.80 -18.82
N LEU A 129 -2.06 -38.74 -17.76
CA LEU A 129 -2.32 -37.93 -16.56
C LEU A 129 -1.12 -37.01 -16.28
N TRP A 130 -1.41 -35.72 -16.19
CA TRP A 130 -0.46 -34.69 -15.73
C TRP A 130 -0.97 -34.14 -14.41
N ALA A 131 -0.08 -34.02 -13.45
CA ALA A 131 -0.36 -33.43 -12.17
C ALA A 131 0.73 -32.43 -11.81
N ASP A 132 0.31 -31.21 -11.46
CA ASP A 132 1.15 -30.15 -10.94
C ASP A 132 0.72 -29.87 -9.53
N LEU A 133 1.65 -30.00 -8.59
CA LEU A 133 1.41 -29.72 -7.17
C LEU A 133 2.45 -28.71 -6.70
N ALA A 134 2.01 -27.71 -5.95
CA ALA A 134 2.89 -26.72 -5.35
C ALA A 134 2.43 -26.38 -3.94
N ALA A 135 3.39 -26.04 -3.08
CA ALA A 135 3.15 -25.40 -1.80
C ALA A 135 4.06 -24.18 -1.69
N PHE A 136 3.54 -23.10 -1.14
CA PHE A 136 4.26 -21.84 -1.04
C PHE A 136 4.11 -21.19 0.33
N TYR A 137 5.10 -20.36 0.64
CA TYR A 137 5.10 -19.44 1.77
C TYR A 137 5.63 -18.08 1.28
N MET A 138 4.92 -17.01 1.62
CA MET A 138 5.28 -15.65 1.27
C MET A 138 5.36 -14.79 2.53
N ASP A 139 6.46 -14.05 2.70
CA ASP A 139 6.69 -13.03 3.73
C ASP A 139 6.70 -11.66 3.04
N THR A 140 5.73 -10.81 3.37
CA THR A 140 5.61 -9.46 2.82
C THR A 140 5.91 -8.43 3.90
N ARG A 141 6.75 -7.47 3.56
CA ARG A 141 7.18 -6.38 4.45
C ARG A 141 6.91 -5.03 3.82
N ASP A 142 6.70 -4.03 4.69
CA ASP A 142 6.32 -2.67 4.27
C ASP A 142 5.09 -2.68 3.37
N GLN A 143 4.12 -3.53 3.70
CA GLN A 143 2.94 -3.76 2.87
C GLN A 143 2.17 -2.47 2.64
N GLN A 144 1.89 -2.18 1.38
CA GLN A 144 1.14 -1.01 0.95
C GLN A 144 -0.36 -1.24 1.14
N LEU A 145 -0.94 -0.50 2.06
CA LEU A 145 -2.36 -0.56 2.38
C LEU A 145 -3.03 0.76 2.07
N SER A 146 -4.27 0.69 1.61
CA SER A 146 -5.10 1.86 1.37
C SER A 146 -6.00 2.10 2.57
N GLN A 147 -5.90 3.27 3.17
CA GLN A 147 -6.79 3.71 4.25
C GLN A 147 -7.52 5.00 3.90
N PHE A 148 -8.63 5.27 4.58
CA PHE A 148 -9.31 6.56 4.44
C PHE A 148 -8.49 7.66 5.13
N ILE A 149 -8.48 8.84 4.51
CA ILE A 149 -7.91 10.04 5.12
C ILE A 149 -8.86 10.51 6.23
N GLY A 150 -8.32 11.13 7.28
CA GLY A 150 -9.10 11.61 8.42
C GLY A 150 -10.21 12.62 8.04
N SER A 151 -10.08 13.31 6.91
CA SER A 151 -11.15 14.17 6.33
C SER A 151 -12.35 13.38 5.78
N GLY A 152 -12.23 12.05 5.61
CA GLY A 152 -13.26 11.20 5.02
C GLY A 152 -13.44 11.33 3.50
N LEU A 153 -12.74 12.23 2.86
CA LEU A 153 -12.94 12.57 1.45
C LEU A 153 -11.98 11.86 0.47
N GLY A 154 -11.17 10.91 0.94
CA GLY A 154 -10.24 10.23 0.06
C GLY A 154 -9.56 9.04 0.69
N ARG A 155 -8.64 8.43 -0.06
CA ARG A 155 -7.80 7.32 0.38
C ARG A 155 -6.33 7.67 0.20
N THR A 156 -5.53 7.27 1.17
CA THR A 156 -4.08 7.32 1.10
C THR A 156 -3.49 5.93 1.15
N THR A 157 -2.34 5.74 0.53
CA THR A 157 -1.55 4.53 0.63
C THR A 157 -0.48 4.73 1.69
N ILE A 158 -0.39 3.81 2.62
CA ILE A 158 0.61 3.79 3.68
C ILE A 158 1.35 2.46 3.68
N ASN A 159 2.55 2.44 4.25
CA ASN A 159 3.27 1.21 4.52
C ASN A 159 2.95 0.80 5.96
N ALA A 160 1.95 -0.05 6.13
CA ALA A 160 1.45 -0.42 7.44
C ALA A 160 1.46 -1.92 7.62
N GLY A 161 2.59 -2.47 7.99
CA GLY A 161 2.63 -3.81 8.51
C GLY A 161 3.41 -4.83 7.70
N LYS A 162 3.33 -6.04 8.22
CA LYS A 162 3.89 -7.26 7.64
C LYS A 162 2.78 -8.27 7.51
N SER A 163 2.79 -9.03 6.45
CA SER A 163 1.87 -10.16 6.30
C SER A 163 2.60 -11.40 5.85
N ASN A 164 2.05 -12.53 6.28
CA ASN A 164 2.49 -13.84 5.81
C ASN A 164 1.32 -14.50 5.11
N SER A 165 1.61 -15.17 4.01
CA SER A 165 0.67 -16.05 3.37
C SER A 165 1.32 -17.39 3.05
N TYR A 166 0.56 -18.46 3.13
CA TYR A 166 0.98 -19.78 2.71
C TYR A 166 -0.19 -20.54 2.11
N GLY A 167 0.13 -21.48 1.26
CA GLY A 167 -0.90 -22.22 0.58
C GLY A 167 -0.36 -23.42 -0.17
N ALA A 168 -1.30 -24.09 -0.83
CA ALA A 168 -1.01 -25.18 -1.72
C ALA A 168 -1.92 -25.12 -2.94
N GLU A 169 -1.38 -25.51 -4.08
CA GLU A 169 -2.07 -25.55 -5.35
C GLU A 169 -1.92 -26.94 -5.98
N ALA A 170 -2.97 -27.41 -6.61
CA ALA A 170 -2.99 -28.65 -7.34
C ALA A 170 -3.70 -28.45 -8.68
N SER A 171 -3.10 -28.90 -9.76
CA SER A 171 -3.73 -28.96 -11.08
C SER A 171 -3.62 -30.36 -11.64
N LEU A 172 -4.70 -30.88 -12.16
CA LEU A 172 -4.79 -32.20 -12.78
C LEU A 172 -5.34 -32.07 -14.19
N ARG A 173 -4.71 -32.76 -15.11
CA ARG A 173 -5.20 -32.91 -16.46
C ARG A 173 -5.12 -34.39 -16.84
N ALA A 174 -6.26 -34.97 -17.26
CA ALA A 174 -6.35 -36.37 -17.66
C ALA A 174 -6.95 -36.48 -19.07
N SER A 175 -6.31 -37.27 -19.93
CA SER A 175 -6.89 -37.72 -21.20
C SER A 175 -7.54 -39.08 -20.97
N LEU A 176 -8.88 -39.08 -20.78
CA LEU A 176 -9.66 -40.28 -20.46
C LEU A 176 -9.85 -41.18 -21.69
N THR A 177 -10.09 -40.53 -22.84
CA THR A 177 -10.13 -41.19 -24.16
C THR A 177 -9.41 -40.32 -25.17
N ASN A 178 -9.38 -40.71 -26.44
CA ASN A 178 -8.83 -39.87 -27.51
C ASN A 178 -9.64 -38.58 -27.74
N GLU A 179 -10.93 -38.61 -27.37
CA GLU A 179 -11.89 -37.52 -27.58
C GLU A 179 -12.23 -36.78 -26.29
N LEU A 180 -11.96 -37.37 -25.12
CA LEU A 180 -12.36 -36.81 -23.83
C LEU A 180 -11.16 -36.53 -22.93
N SER A 181 -11.04 -35.27 -22.51
CA SER A 181 -10.10 -34.82 -21.49
C SER A 181 -10.77 -34.11 -20.33
N LEU A 182 -10.24 -34.29 -19.15
CA LEU A 182 -10.68 -33.63 -17.91
C LEU A 182 -9.56 -32.75 -17.40
N ASN A 183 -9.90 -31.53 -16.97
CA ASN A 183 -9.02 -30.64 -16.24
C ASN A 183 -9.67 -30.22 -14.94
N ALA A 184 -8.91 -30.25 -13.85
CA ALA A 184 -9.36 -29.81 -12.53
C ALA A 184 -8.22 -29.06 -11.86
N SER A 185 -8.52 -28.00 -11.12
CA SER A 185 -7.56 -27.28 -10.31
C SER A 185 -8.17 -26.93 -8.96
N TYR A 186 -7.30 -26.89 -7.95
CA TYR A 186 -7.66 -26.50 -6.59
C TYR A 186 -6.53 -25.67 -6.01
N GLY A 187 -6.89 -24.59 -5.31
CA GLY A 187 -5.95 -23.75 -4.59
C GLY A 187 -6.47 -23.44 -3.19
N TYR A 188 -5.57 -23.47 -2.23
CA TYR A 188 -5.80 -23.05 -0.86
C TYR A 188 -4.76 -22.01 -0.48
N THR A 189 -5.21 -20.88 0.07
CA THR A 189 -4.34 -19.83 0.59
C THR A 189 -4.85 -19.36 1.94
N TYR A 190 -3.96 -19.30 2.91
CA TYR A 190 -4.18 -18.63 4.18
C TYR A 190 -3.26 -17.41 4.24
N ALA A 191 -3.82 -16.24 4.57
CA ALA A 191 -3.07 -15.00 4.70
C ALA A 191 -3.42 -14.32 6.03
N THR A 192 -2.41 -13.77 6.69
CA THR A 192 -2.57 -13.06 7.96
C THR A 192 -1.59 -11.90 8.06
N PHE A 193 -2.03 -10.82 8.70
CA PHE A 193 -1.13 -9.76 9.14
C PHE A 193 -0.41 -10.23 10.42
N THR A 194 0.91 -10.12 10.42
CA THR A 194 1.76 -10.43 11.58
C THR A 194 2.11 -9.19 12.39
N ASP A 195 2.05 -8.03 11.73
CA ASP A 195 2.30 -6.73 12.36
C ASP A 195 1.47 -5.70 11.59
N TYR A 196 0.46 -5.15 12.23
CA TYR A 196 -0.43 -4.17 11.64
C TYR A 196 -0.66 -3.03 12.62
N ILE A 197 -0.10 -1.87 12.30
CA ILE A 197 -0.27 -0.65 13.10
C ILE A 197 -1.38 0.17 12.43
N ILE A 198 -2.53 0.23 13.07
CA ILE A 198 -3.53 1.24 12.76
C ILE A 198 -3.24 2.40 13.71
N ASN A 199 -2.76 3.51 13.19
CA ASN A 199 -2.79 4.75 13.92
C ASN A 199 -4.24 5.27 13.89
N GLU A 200 -5.08 4.75 14.78
CA GLU A 200 -6.33 5.42 15.10
C GLU A 200 -5.99 6.61 16.00
N ALA A 201 -6.34 7.81 15.56
CA ALA A 201 -6.38 8.93 16.48
C ALA A 201 -7.26 8.53 17.66
N ASP A 202 -6.78 8.74 18.88
CA ASP A 202 -7.59 8.56 20.07
C ASP A 202 -8.81 9.48 20.01
N LYS A 203 -9.76 9.31 20.95
CA LYS A 203 -10.98 10.14 20.99
C LYS A 203 -10.69 11.63 21.16
N ASP A 204 -9.46 11.97 21.50
CA ASP A 204 -8.95 13.33 21.71
C ASP A 204 -8.15 13.84 20.49
N GLY A 205 -8.03 13.03 19.42
CA GLY A 205 -7.38 13.40 18.15
C GLY A 205 -5.85 13.27 18.16
N ASN A 206 -5.26 12.62 19.17
CA ASN A 206 -3.81 12.35 19.19
C ASN A 206 -3.52 11.05 18.42
N LEU A 207 -2.49 11.08 17.56
CA LEU A 207 -1.93 9.94 16.83
C LEU A 207 -0.93 9.17 17.69
#